data_204e1084a6ba2aa48db7670ca3763117
#
_entry.id   204e1084a6ba2aa48db7670ca3763117
#
_cell.length_a   1.000
_cell.length_b   1.000
_cell.length_c   1.000
_cell.angle_alpha   90.00
_cell.angle_beta   90.00
_cell.angle_gamma   90.00
#
_symmetry.space_group_name_H-M   'P 1'
#
loop_
_entity.id
_entity.type
_entity.pdbx_description
1 polymer ?
#
loop_
_entity_poly.entity_id
_entity_poly.type
_entity_poly.pdbx_seq_one_letter_code
_entity_poly.pdbx_strand_id
1 'polypeptide(L)'
;MKAKPSDRKNKKYYVEVGGKQIHFGSPDYKISPGTDRGDNYCTRSAGIKGANDPTTPNYWARRLWNCKGGKSVGKKSKLLN
;
A
#
# COMPACT_ATOMS: atom_id res chain seq x y z
N MET A 1 -8.36 -5.71 8.33
CA MET A 1 -8.86 -5.59 6.96
C MET A 1 -7.88 -6.22 5.99
N LYS A 2 -8.37 -6.92 5.01
CA LYS A 2 -7.53 -7.64 4.06
C LYS A 2 -7.78 -7.12 2.64
N ALA A 3 -6.71 -6.82 1.90
CA ALA A 3 -6.82 -6.39 0.52
C ALA A 3 -7.21 -7.56 -0.39
N LYS A 4 -7.97 -7.25 -1.42
CA LYS A 4 -8.41 -8.21 -2.43
C LYS A 4 -7.69 -7.93 -3.76
N PRO A 5 -7.50 -8.95 -4.61
CA PRO A 5 -6.91 -8.71 -5.93
C PRO A 5 -7.77 -7.77 -6.76
N SER A 6 -7.12 -6.78 -7.38
CA SER A 6 -7.80 -5.81 -8.25
C SER A 6 -7.97 -6.41 -9.64
N ASP A 7 -9.10 -6.11 -10.30
CA ASP A 7 -9.32 -6.46 -11.70
C ASP A 7 -8.86 -5.36 -12.66
N ARG A 8 -8.35 -4.25 -12.13
CA ARG A 8 -7.84 -3.15 -12.94
C ARG A 8 -6.42 -3.42 -13.40
N LYS A 9 -6.14 -3.11 -14.68
CA LYS A 9 -4.83 -3.34 -15.30
C LYS A 9 -3.68 -2.67 -14.55
N ASN A 10 -3.92 -1.46 -14.04
CA ASN A 10 -2.87 -0.65 -13.43
C ASN A 10 -2.78 -0.78 -11.93
N LYS A 11 -3.57 -1.66 -11.33
CA LYS A 11 -3.64 -1.80 -9.88
C LYS A 11 -3.57 -3.26 -9.48
N LYS A 12 -2.87 -3.53 -8.39
CA LYS A 12 -2.66 -4.90 -7.93
C LYS A 12 -3.72 -5.36 -6.93
N TYR A 13 -4.17 -4.47 -6.06
CA TYR A 13 -5.13 -4.78 -5.00
C TYR A 13 -6.17 -3.69 -4.85
N TYR A 14 -7.23 -4.00 -4.11
CA TYR A 14 -8.21 -2.99 -3.71
C TYR A 14 -8.77 -3.30 -2.33
N VAL A 15 -9.30 -2.27 -1.68
CA VAL A 15 -10.06 -2.38 -0.44
C VAL A 15 -11.37 -1.62 -0.60
N GLU A 16 -12.35 -1.94 0.23
CA GLU A 16 -13.61 -1.21 0.25
C GLU A 16 -13.69 -0.36 1.51
N VAL A 17 -13.90 0.94 1.31
CA VAL A 17 -14.00 1.90 2.41
C VAL A 17 -15.23 2.77 2.17
N GLY A 18 -16.18 2.71 3.10
CA GLY A 18 -17.39 3.53 3.00
C GLY A 18 -18.19 3.32 1.73
N GLY A 19 -18.24 2.08 1.24
CA GLY A 19 -18.96 1.75 0.02
C GLY A 19 -18.21 2.03 -1.28
N LYS A 20 -16.95 2.51 -1.17
CA LYS A 20 -16.10 2.77 -2.34
C LYS A 20 -14.97 1.77 -2.41
N GLN A 21 -14.63 1.35 -3.64
CA GLN A 21 -13.47 0.52 -3.89
C GLN A 21 -12.26 1.42 -4.15
N ILE A 22 -11.21 1.24 -3.38
CA ILE A 22 -9.97 2.00 -3.54
C ILE A 22 -8.92 1.04 -4.09
N HIS A 23 -8.55 1.22 -5.34
CA HIS A 23 -7.55 0.39 -6.01
C HIS A 23 -6.16 1.00 -5.83
N PHE A 24 -5.19 0.17 -5.51
CA PHE A 24 -3.84 0.63 -5.20
C PHE A 24 -2.81 -0.44 -5.52
N GLY A 25 -1.53 -0.06 -5.43
CA GLY A 25 -0.41 -0.95 -5.71
C GLY A 25 -0.09 -1.03 -7.20
N SER A 26 1.20 -1.08 -7.53
CA SER A 26 1.66 -1.24 -8.90
C SER A 26 1.75 -2.73 -9.22
N PRO A 27 1.22 -3.19 -10.37
CA PRO A 27 1.34 -4.60 -10.74
C PRO A 27 2.79 -4.99 -11.09
N ASP A 28 3.63 -4.00 -11.40
CA ASP A 28 5.02 -4.25 -11.79
C ASP A 28 5.96 -4.46 -10.61
N TYR A 29 5.51 -4.20 -9.39
CA TYR A 29 6.35 -4.31 -8.20
C TYR A 29 5.94 -5.50 -7.33
N LYS A 30 6.93 -6.25 -6.91
CA LYS A 30 6.75 -7.27 -5.88
C LYS A 30 6.75 -6.59 -4.51
N ILE A 31 5.75 -6.86 -3.72
CA ILE A 31 5.63 -6.27 -2.39
C ILE A 31 6.61 -6.95 -1.45
N SER A 32 7.58 -6.20 -0.94
CA SER A 32 8.65 -6.74 -0.08
C SER A 32 8.92 -5.81 1.11
N PRO A 33 8.06 -5.86 2.15
CA PRO A 33 8.29 -5.08 3.37
C PRO A 33 9.58 -5.50 4.05
N GLY A 34 10.20 -4.57 4.77
CA GLY A 34 11.42 -4.83 5.51
C GLY A 34 12.68 -4.81 4.65
N THR A 35 12.58 -4.32 3.42
CA THR A 35 13.71 -4.20 2.49
C THR A 35 14.04 -2.73 2.22
N ASP A 36 15.20 -2.48 1.62
CA ASP A 36 15.58 -1.12 1.22
C ASP A 36 14.58 -0.53 0.24
N ARG A 37 14.04 -1.34 -0.67
CA ARG A 37 13.01 -0.90 -1.61
C ARG A 37 11.75 -0.44 -0.87
N GLY A 38 11.32 -1.21 0.13
CA GLY A 38 10.18 -0.84 0.96
C GLY A 38 10.43 0.44 1.74
N ASP A 39 11.64 0.57 2.31
CA ASP A 39 12.01 1.77 3.06
C ASP A 39 12.02 3.00 2.16
N ASN A 40 12.57 2.87 0.94
CA ASN A 40 12.58 3.97 -0.02
C ASN A 40 11.16 4.38 -0.41
N TYR A 41 10.29 3.41 -0.64
CA TYR A 41 8.89 3.69 -0.95
C TYR A 41 8.20 4.41 0.22
N CYS A 42 8.39 3.93 1.45
CA CYS A 42 7.78 4.54 2.64
C CYS A 42 8.25 5.97 2.85
N THR A 43 9.55 6.23 2.63
CA THR A 43 10.11 7.57 2.74
C THR A 43 9.48 8.52 1.72
N ARG A 44 9.42 8.10 0.44
CA ARG A 44 8.86 8.93 -0.63
C ARG A 44 7.37 9.17 -0.44
N SER A 45 6.64 8.12 -0.12
CA SER A 45 5.18 8.20 -0.03
C SER A 45 4.69 8.97 1.20
N ALA A 46 5.53 9.11 2.23
CA ALA A 46 5.17 9.88 3.42
C ALA A 46 4.95 11.36 3.10
N GLY A 47 5.64 11.90 2.10
CA GLY A 47 5.48 13.28 1.68
C GLY A 47 4.39 13.51 0.64
N ILE A 48 3.74 12.47 0.15
CA ILE A 48 2.69 12.58 -0.84
C ILE A 48 1.37 12.87 -0.14
N LYS A 49 0.59 13.79 -0.73
CA LYS A 49 -0.74 14.13 -0.21
C LYS A 49 -1.61 12.87 -0.13
N GLY A 50 -2.33 12.73 0.97
CA GLY A 50 -3.21 11.59 1.18
C GLY A 50 -2.58 10.44 1.95
N ALA A 51 -1.30 10.58 2.41
CA ALA A 51 -0.62 9.50 3.14
C ALA A 51 -1.38 9.06 4.38
N ASN A 52 -2.12 9.96 5.02
CA ASN A 52 -2.90 9.69 6.22
C ASN A 52 -4.41 9.64 5.97
N ASP A 53 -4.83 9.66 4.71
CA ASP A 53 -6.25 9.70 4.35
C ASP A 53 -6.68 8.34 3.77
N PRO A 54 -7.49 7.55 4.50
CA PRO A 54 -7.90 6.22 4.05
C PRO A 54 -8.81 6.22 2.82
N THR A 55 -9.20 7.40 2.32
CA THR A 55 -9.97 7.48 1.07
C THR A 55 -9.07 7.58 -0.16
N THR A 56 -7.75 7.57 0.02
CA THR A 56 -6.79 7.70 -1.07
C THR A 56 -6.02 6.40 -1.31
N PRO A 57 -5.62 6.11 -2.56
CA PRO A 57 -4.81 4.93 -2.85
C PRO A 57 -3.46 4.95 -2.14
N ASN A 58 -2.86 6.13 -1.93
CA ASN A 58 -1.55 6.23 -1.29
C ASN A 58 -1.57 5.69 0.15
N TYR A 59 -2.63 5.97 0.89
CA TYR A 59 -2.77 5.45 2.25
C TYR A 59 -2.69 3.91 2.26
N TRP A 60 -3.43 3.26 1.36
CA TRP A 60 -3.49 1.81 1.33
C TRP A 60 -2.23 1.18 0.74
N ALA A 61 -1.59 1.84 -0.23
CA ALA A 61 -0.31 1.38 -0.75
C ALA A 61 0.75 1.40 0.36
N ARG A 62 0.75 2.42 1.21
CA ARG A 62 1.66 2.48 2.36
C ARG A 62 1.39 1.35 3.36
N ARG A 63 0.13 1.00 3.57
CA ARG A 63 -0.21 -0.14 4.44
C ARG A 63 0.20 -1.47 3.80
N LEU A 64 0.11 -1.56 2.49
CA LEU A 64 0.54 -2.76 1.77
C LEU A 64 2.02 -3.02 1.99
N TRP A 65 2.84 -1.97 2.05
CA TRP A 65 4.28 -2.08 2.31
C TRP A 65 4.62 -2.07 3.79
N ASN A 66 3.63 -2.12 4.68
CA ASN A 66 3.83 -2.03 6.14
C ASN A 66 4.63 -0.80 6.54
N CYS A 67 4.32 0.36 5.94
CA CYS A 67 5.04 1.58 6.24
C CYS A 67 4.79 2.03 7.68
N LYS A 68 5.87 2.32 8.38
CA LYS A 68 5.84 2.92 9.71
C LYS A 68 6.73 4.16 9.63
N GLY A 69 6.10 5.32 9.41
CA GLY A 69 6.86 6.53 9.08
C GLY A 69 7.58 6.36 7.74
N GLY A 70 8.88 6.55 7.74
CA GLY A 70 9.70 6.45 6.53
C GLY A 70 10.31 5.08 6.27
N LYS A 71 9.88 4.05 7.01
CA LYS A 71 10.45 2.70 6.86
C LYS A 71 9.36 1.66 6.73
N SER A 72 9.67 0.54 6.08
CA SER A 72 8.80 -0.63 6.05
C SER A 72 9.25 -1.63 7.12
N VAL A 73 8.30 -2.39 7.68
CA VAL A 73 8.59 -3.32 8.75
C VAL A 73 8.02 -4.71 8.44
N GLY A 74 8.64 -5.74 9.00
CA GLY A 74 8.19 -7.12 8.82
C GLY A 74 8.65 -7.71 7.50
N LYS A 75 8.20 -8.93 7.22
CA LYS A 75 8.56 -9.67 6.01
C LYS A 75 7.38 -9.83 5.05
N LYS A 76 6.17 -9.76 5.56
CA LYS A 76 4.94 -9.92 4.78
C LYS A 76 4.00 -8.78 5.07
N SER A 77 3.27 -8.34 4.05
CA SER A 77 2.28 -7.30 4.22
C SER A 77 1.15 -7.77 5.14
N LYS A 78 0.88 -7.00 6.18
CA LYS A 78 -0.23 -7.27 7.09
C LYS A 78 -1.58 -7.15 6.40
N LEU A 79 -1.62 -6.40 5.31
CA LEU A 79 -2.84 -6.19 4.54
C LEU A 79 -3.21 -7.42 3.71
N LEU A 80 -2.25 -8.30 3.44
CA LEU A 80 -2.44 -9.50 2.64
C LEU A 80 -2.62 -10.78 3.46
N ASN A 81 -2.51 -10.67 4.77
CA ASN A 81 -2.67 -11.83 5.66
C ASN A 81 -4.12 -12.06 6.07
#